data_dbee6e27f4420bc3b931a1ffdddf311e
#
_entry.id   dbee6e27f4420bc3b931a1ffdddf311e
#
_cell.length_a   1.000
_cell.length_b   1.000
_cell.length_c   1.000
_cell.angle_alpha   90.00
_cell.angle_beta   90.00
_cell.angle_gamma   90.00
#
_symmetry.space_group_name_H-M   'P 1'
#
loop_
_entity.id
_entity.type
_entity.pdbx_description
1 polymer ?
#
loop_
_entity_poly.entity_id
_entity_poly.type
_entity_poly.pdbx_seq_one_letter_code
_entity_poly.pdbx_strand_id
1 'polypeptide(L)'
;MIRPLVAVTALLSLTFLTVHAAPQRFVFEGEQSEHKWALRELNPQLPSDWTGYNYLVLEMKASSPQRFGLSFYSGSVVQRRTMQPMAGVWIRASVPLQYYREPNRSGFDLASVGKVPRNSFWISTGGVYGPLNAVDAIGISMVTPLGSPTLEIRSVTLAKDDPGSDVLDKKPVVDQFGQWIPSDWPGKIKSLDQAKKDWAAEASSLKAGDFRYCKFGGYASTKARATGFFRVEQVDGKWWFVDPDGHLFFSTSSTGMGAGGGDARLKGREDYFEALPPVDQAAPQGRRPETGFYTWNLQRRHGGEWRTKWIDLCLQRLESWGLNTIGNWSDPRLWDAHRKAYVVNLRGWGMETGYLGMPDVFSEEWPKAVDKAAAEQCAPRKDDPYLLGYFVANEPPWPGRESLVVDIILDRPPSAIQREAKALLAAGDTPERRKQFIYRAYDRYLEVINAAIKRHDPNHLNLGLRFGGGVPPAEMLKASKAFDVYSMNVYATQVNPKVMEEIYQGTGLPIIVGEFHFGMPGRGLAAGLVQVRDLAERGVAYRYYVEQAAAFPAFIGSCWFQWVDQPSTGRMDGENYNIGLVDVTDRPYTDLIEAMKTTHRRLYEVHAGKTPPYDVKPRSR
;
A
#
# COMPACT_ATOMS: atom_id res chain seq x y z
N MET A 1 -62.08 30.14 46.02
CA MET A 1 -61.18 28.94 46.06
C MET A 1 -61.32 28.18 44.72
N ILE A 2 -60.41 28.42 43.81
CA ILE A 2 -60.37 27.82 42.46
C ILE A 2 -59.21 26.82 42.50
N ARG A 3 -59.51 25.54 42.29
CA ARG A 3 -58.52 24.47 42.19
C ARG A 3 -58.03 24.40 40.71
N PRO A 4 -56.72 24.28 40.43
CA PRO A 4 -56.26 24.04 39.07
C PRO A 4 -56.35 22.56 38.69
N LEU A 5 -56.84 22.29 37.47
CA LEU A 5 -56.80 21.00 36.80
C LEU A 5 -55.34 20.74 36.34
N VAL A 6 -54.79 19.62 36.78
CA VAL A 6 -53.50 19.11 36.25
C VAL A 6 -53.84 18.17 35.09
N ALA A 7 -53.44 18.61 33.88
CA ALA A 7 -53.49 17.75 32.70
C ALA A 7 -52.26 16.84 32.69
N VAL A 8 -52.45 15.53 32.83
CA VAL A 8 -51.38 14.52 32.64
C VAL A 8 -51.33 14.19 31.17
N THR A 9 -50.27 14.66 30.51
CA THR A 9 -49.94 14.31 29.14
C THR A 9 -49.18 12.98 29.19
N ALA A 10 -49.81 11.90 28.77
CA ALA A 10 -49.17 10.62 28.59
C ALA A 10 -48.32 10.65 27.32
N LEU A 11 -47.00 10.65 27.45
CA LEU A 11 -46.08 10.37 26.33
C LEU A 11 -46.13 8.88 26.02
N LEU A 12 -46.80 8.50 24.91
CA LEU A 12 -46.65 7.19 24.31
C LEU A 12 -45.26 7.13 23.67
N SER A 13 -44.31 6.50 24.33
CA SER A 13 -43.06 6.05 23.72
C SER A 13 -43.37 4.88 22.79
N LEU A 14 -43.46 5.12 21.49
CA LEU A 14 -43.42 4.06 20.47
C LEU A 14 -42.02 3.41 20.49
N THR A 15 -41.89 2.31 21.21
CA THR A 15 -40.76 1.39 21.03
C THR A 15 -40.98 0.68 19.69
N PHE A 16 -40.22 1.10 18.67
CA PHE A 16 -40.08 0.33 17.45
C PHE A 16 -39.39 -1.00 17.81
N LEU A 17 -40.16 -2.08 17.89
CA LEU A 17 -39.65 -3.44 17.85
C LEU A 17 -39.01 -3.63 16.46
N THR A 18 -37.71 -3.48 16.36
CA THR A 18 -36.97 -3.95 15.18
C THR A 18 -37.07 -5.48 15.16
N VAL A 19 -37.92 -6.00 14.31
CA VAL A 19 -37.96 -7.44 14.00
C VAL A 19 -36.65 -7.73 13.27
N HIS A 20 -35.68 -8.26 13.98
CA HIS A 20 -34.46 -8.77 13.38
C HIS A 20 -34.84 -10.07 12.67
N ALA A 21 -34.81 -10.05 11.34
CA ALA A 21 -34.83 -11.31 10.58
C ALA A 21 -33.63 -12.17 11.02
N ALA A 22 -33.78 -13.50 10.97
CA ALA A 22 -32.64 -14.39 11.23
C ALA A 22 -31.44 -13.97 10.34
N PRO A 23 -30.20 -13.95 10.87
CA PRO A 23 -29.05 -13.56 10.09
C PRO A 23 -28.94 -14.38 8.81
N GLN A 24 -28.82 -13.71 7.67
CA GLN A 24 -28.50 -14.38 6.41
C GLN A 24 -27.04 -14.82 6.47
N ARG A 25 -26.78 -16.09 6.23
CA ARG A 25 -25.43 -16.65 6.23
C ARG A 25 -25.08 -17.16 4.84
N PHE A 26 -23.91 -16.76 4.36
CA PHE A 26 -23.36 -17.25 3.11
C PHE A 26 -21.97 -17.85 3.34
N VAL A 27 -21.66 -18.94 2.64
CA VAL A 27 -20.36 -19.62 2.67
C VAL A 27 -19.72 -19.42 1.29
N PHE A 28 -18.50 -18.90 1.26
CA PHE A 28 -17.74 -18.76 0.02
C PHE A 28 -16.97 -20.04 -0.26
N GLU A 29 -17.26 -20.69 -1.38
CA GLU A 29 -16.67 -21.96 -1.79
C GLU A 29 -16.34 -21.98 -3.28
N GLY A 30 -15.41 -22.86 -3.69
CA GLY A 30 -15.02 -23.02 -5.09
C GLY A 30 -14.14 -21.90 -5.63
N GLU A 31 -14.04 -21.78 -6.95
CA GLU A 31 -13.18 -20.78 -7.61
C GLU A 31 -13.82 -19.40 -7.68
N GLN A 32 -15.13 -19.38 -7.91
CA GLN A 32 -15.95 -18.18 -7.89
C GLN A 32 -17.17 -18.46 -7.06
N SER A 33 -17.35 -17.68 -6.03
CA SER A 33 -18.49 -17.78 -5.13
C SER A 33 -19.26 -16.47 -5.19
N GLU A 34 -20.53 -16.52 -5.56
CA GLU A 34 -21.38 -15.36 -5.66
C GLU A 34 -22.78 -15.68 -5.14
N HIS A 35 -23.36 -14.72 -4.42
CA HIS A 35 -24.75 -14.77 -4.00
C HIS A 35 -25.41 -13.41 -4.20
N LYS A 36 -26.65 -13.44 -4.66
CA LYS A 36 -27.46 -12.25 -4.92
C LYS A 36 -28.80 -12.38 -4.19
N TRP A 37 -29.15 -11.34 -3.43
CA TRP A 37 -30.46 -11.22 -2.78
C TRP A 37 -31.26 -10.10 -3.43
N ALA A 38 -32.55 -10.33 -3.70
CA ALA A 38 -33.46 -9.23 -3.93
C ALA A 38 -33.56 -8.34 -2.68
N LEU A 39 -33.77 -7.04 -2.84
CA LEU A 39 -33.78 -6.11 -1.69
C LEU A 39 -34.73 -6.54 -0.58
N ARG A 40 -35.95 -6.99 -0.96
CA ARG A 40 -36.99 -7.44 -0.01
C ARG A 40 -36.63 -8.69 0.77
N GLU A 41 -35.68 -9.51 0.28
CA GLU A 41 -35.19 -10.70 1.01
C GLU A 41 -34.29 -10.29 2.17
N LEU A 42 -33.57 -9.18 2.02
CA LEU A 42 -32.70 -8.61 3.05
C LEU A 42 -33.49 -7.70 4.01
N ASN A 43 -34.31 -6.83 3.47
CA ASN A 43 -35.18 -5.94 4.22
C ASN A 43 -36.34 -5.47 3.32
N PRO A 44 -37.62 -5.86 3.63
CA PRO A 44 -38.80 -5.47 2.85
C PRO A 44 -39.04 -3.96 2.74
N GLN A 45 -38.43 -3.15 3.61
CA GLN A 45 -38.57 -1.69 3.62
C GLN A 45 -37.55 -0.96 2.72
N LEU A 46 -36.59 -1.68 2.10
CA LEU A 46 -35.64 -1.06 1.20
C LEU A 46 -36.33 -0.61 -0.10
N PRO A 47 -36.28 0.69 -0.43
CA PRO A 47 -36.76 1.16 -1.71
C PRO A 47 -35.79 0.75 -2.84
N SER A 48 -36.25 0.74 -4.09
CA SER A 48 -35.36 0.57 -5.26
C SER A 48 -34.61 1.85 -5.63
N ASP A 49 -35.17 3.01 -5.32
CA ASP A 49 -34.51 4.30 -5.53
C ASP A 49 -33.71 4.73 -4.30
N TRP A 50 -32.37 4.76 -4.44
CA TRP A 50 -31.44 5.14 -3.39
C TRP A 50 -30.90 6.56 -3.55
N THR A 51 -31.36 7.33 -4.53
CA THR A 51 -30.84 8.69 -4.81
C THR A 51 -30.98 9.64 -3.61
N GLY A 52 -31.99 9.44 -2.78
CA GLY A 52 -32.22 10.23 -1.56
C GLY A 52 -31.42 9.82 -0.32
N TYR A 53 -30.51 8.83 -0.44
CA TYR A 53 -29.71 8.33 0.66
C TYR A 53 -28.21 8.47 0.36
N ASN A 54 -27.39 8.58 1.40
CA ASN A 54 -25.95 8.72 1.27
C ASN A 54 -25.17 7.47 1.70
N TYR A 55 -25.79 6.60 2.50
CA TYR A 55 -25.12 5.42 3.07
C TYR A 55 -25.98 4.17 2.95
N LEU A 56 -25.34 3.03 2.61
CA LEU A 56 -25.84 1.70 2.91
C LEU A 56 -25.22 1.26 4.23
N VAL A 57 -26.06 0.86 5.17
CA VAL A 57 -25.62 0.44 6.51
C VAL A 57 -25.85 -1.07 6.65
N LEU A 58 -24.76 -1.80 6.85
CA LEU A 58 -24.76 -3.25 7.03
C LEU A 58 -24.31 -3.59 8.45
N GLU A 59 -25.09 -4.44 9.14
CA GLU A 59 -24.56 -5.15 10.30
C GLU A 59 -24.19 -6.57 9.88
N MET A 60 -22.91 -6.89 9.93
CA MET A 60 -22.37 -8.13 9.39
C MET A 60 -21.22 -8.69 10.21
N LYS A 61 -20.95 -9.99 10.04
CA LYS A 61 -19.81 -10.69 10.62
C LYS A 61 -19.16 -11.57 9.56
N ALA A 62 -17.89 -11.35 9.28
CA ALA A 62 -17.08 -12.19 8.42
C ALA A 62 -16.19 -13.11 9.27
N SER A 63 -16.07 -14.38 8.90
CA SER A 63 -15.16 -15.30 9.60
C SER A 63 -13.70 -15.10 9.26
N SER A 64 -13.41 -14.40 8.17
CA SER A 64 -12.06 -14.15 7.64
C SER A 64 -11.94 -12.71 7.13
N PRO A 65 -10.77 -12.08 7.24
CA PRO A 65 -10.52 -10.75 6.69
C PRO A 65 -10.23 -10.77 5.17
N GLN A 66 -10.63 -11.81 4.47
CA GLN A 66 -10.51 -11.89 3.02
C GLN A 66 -11.43 -10.88 2.34
N ARG A 67 -10.97 -10.39 1.20
CA ARG A 67 -11.71 -9.42 0.39
C ARG A 67 -12.88 -10.09 -0.33
N PHE A 68 -14.02 -9.43 -0.36
CA PHE A 68 -15.17 -9.81 -1.16
C PHE A 68 -15.72 -8.63 -1.96
N GLY A 69 -16.43 -8.93 -3.06
CA GLY A 69 -17.15 -7.94 -3.84
C GLY A 69 -18.50 -7.65 -3.18
N LEU A 70 -18.78 -6.35 -2.91
CA LEU A 70 -20.12 -5.87 -2.59
C LEU A 70 -20.69 -5.21 -3.84
N SER A 71 -21.77 -5.76 -4.39
CA SER A 71 -22.35 -5.39 -5.67
C SER A 71 -23.77 -4.87 -5.52
N PHE A 72 -24.11 -3.82 -6.28
CA PHE A 72 -25.48 -3.36 -6.47
C PHE A 72 -25.88 -3.63 -7.90
N TYR A 73 -27.07 -4.19 -8.09
CA TYR A 73 -27.63 -4.55 -9.38
C TYR A 73 -28.78 -3.60 -9.73
N SER A 74 -28.80 -3.12 -10.98
CA SER A 74 -29.85 -2.32 -11.58
C SER A 74 -30.09 -2.87 -12.98
N GLY A 75 -31.01 -3.83 -13.10
CA GLY A 75 -31.18 -4.61 -14.34
C GLY A 75 -29.90 -5.35 -14.73
N SER A 76 -29.33 -5.00 -15.89
CA SER A 76 -28.06 -5.56 -16.39
C SER A 76 -26.81 -4.84 -15.86
N VAL A 77 -26.96 -3.69 -15.22
CA VAL A 77 -25.83 -2.91 -14.69
C VAL A 77 -25.44 -3.44 -13.34
N VAL A 78 -24.14 -3.71 -13.16
CA VAL A 78 -23.56 -4.17 -11.89
C VAL A 78 -22.48 -3.20 -11.44
N GLN A 79 -22.70 -2.59 -10.29
CA GLN A 79 -21.74 -1.70 -9.65
C GLN A 79 -21.10 -2.45 -8.48
N ARG A 80 -19.84 -2.85 -8.62
CA ARG A 80 -19.12 -3.66 -7.62
C ARG A 80 -17.99 -2.85 -6.99
N ARG A 81 -17.84 -3.01 -5.67
CA ARG A 81 -16.67 -2.54 -4.91
C ARG A 81 -16.08 -3.70 -4.12
N THR A 82 -14.75 -3.72 -4.01
CA THR A 82 -14.07 -4.69 -3.14
C THR A 82 -14.15 -4.19 -1.70
N MET A 83 -14.63 -5.03 -0.80
CA MET A 83 -14.75 -4.76 0.63
C MET A 83 -13.90 -5.72 1.44
N GLN A 84 -13.30 -5.23 2.52
CA GLN A 84 -12.48 -5.99 3.46
C GLN A 84 -12.92 -5.62 4.88
N PRO A 85 -13.65 -6.52 5.59
CA PRO A 85 -14.14 -6.26 6.94
C PRO A 85 -13.10 -6.59 8.01
N MET A 86 -13.24 -6.02 9.18
CA MET A 86 -12.68 -6.61 10.40
C MET A 86 -13.36 -7.95 10.64
N ALA A 87 -12.58 -9.02 10.83
CA ALA A 87 -13.09 -10.38 10.88
C ALA A 87 -13.23 -10.92 12.30
N GLY A 88 -14.13 -11.91 12.45
CA GLY A 88 -14.37 -12.58 13.72
C GLY A 88 -15.31 -11.83 14.68
N VAL A 89 -15.74 -10.62 14.32
CA VAL A 89 -16.60 -9.75 15.12
C VAL A 89 -17.80 -9.24 14.31
N TRP A 90 -18.91 -8.94 14.99
CA TRP A 90 -19.98 -8.17 14.38
C TRP A 90 -19.57 -6.72 14.21
N ILE A 91 -19.77 -6.20 13.03
CA ILE A 91 -19.50 -4.81 12.69
C ILE A 91 -20.73 -4.13 12.13
N ARG A 92 -20.83 -2.82 12.35
CA ARG A 92 -21.63 -1.92 11.53
C ARG A 92 -20.70 -1.31 10.47
N ALA A 93 -21.04 -1.53 9.21
CA ALA A 93 -20.38 -0.94 8.07
C ALA A 93 -21.28 0.15 7.46
N SER A 94 -20.93 1.40 7.63
CA SER A 94 -21.59 2.55 6.99
C SER A 94 -20.90 2.82 5.65
N VAL A 95 -21.45 2.25 4.56
CA VAL A 95 -20.85 2.30 3.23
C VAL A 95 -21.32 3.53 2.46
N PRO A 96 -20.43 4.49 2.12
CA PRO A 96 -20.82 5.66 1.35
C PRO A 96 -21.28 5.29 -0.07
N LEU A 97 -22.52 5.63 -0.42
CA LEU A 97 -23.08 5.37 -1.74
C LEU A 97 -22.42 6.23 -2.83
N GLN A 98 -21.78 7.33 -2.47
CA GLN A 98 -21.00 8.15 -3.38
C GLN A 98 -19.92 7.34 -4.12
N TYR A 99 -19.32 6.34 -3.46
CA TYR A 99 -18.31 5.47 -4.09
C TYR A 99 -18.86 4.65 -5.27
N TYR A 100 -20.17 4.49 -5.35
CA TYR A 100 -20.85 3.80 -6.45
C TYR A 100 -21.42 4.77 -7.51
N ARG A 101 -21.66 6.03 -7.13
CA ARG A 101 -22.28 7.03 -8.01
C ARG A 101 -21.29 7.71 -8.93
N GLU A 102 -20.12 8.04 -8.43
CA GLU A 102 -19.15 8.85 -9.17
C GLU A 102 -17.69 8.49 -8.83
N PRO A 103 -16.76 8.74 -9.76
CA PRO A 103 -15.35 8.50 -9.52
C PRO A 103 -14.78 9.44 -8.46
N ASN A 104 -13.81 8.95 -7.69
CA ASN A 104 -13.07 9.78 -6.77
C ASN A 104 -12.23 10.82 -7.55
N ARG A 105 -12.44 12.10 -7.27
CA ARG A 105 -11.78 13.25 -7.91
C ARG A 105 -10.64 13.85 -7.08
N SER A 106 -10.36 13.32 -5.90
CA SER A 106 -9.42 13.89 -4.93
C SER A 106 -8.06 13.19 -4.85
N GLY A 107 -7.70 12.39 -5.83
CA GLY A 107 -6.39 11.73 -5.91
C GLY A 107 -6.18 10.68 -4.83
N PHE A 108 -5.28 10.97 -3.89
CA PHE A 108 -4.96 10.09 -2.76
C PHE A 108 -6.00 10.12 -1.62
N ASP A 109 -7.10 10.81 -1.78
CA ASP A 109 -8.23 10.66 -0.86
C ASP A 109 -8.89 9.30 -1.07
N LEU A 110 -8.06 8.28 -0.92
CA LEU A 110 -8.41 6.90 -1.12
C LEU A 110 -9.44 6.43 -0.13
N ALA A 111 -9.68 7.18 0.90
CA ALA A 111 -10.70 6.75 1.80
C ALA A 111 -11.11 7.90 2.67
N SER A 112 -12.17 8.52 2.33
CA SER A 112 -13.05 9.03 3.36
C SER A 112 -13.29 7.95 4.44
N VAL A 113 -13.28 6.66 4.13
CA VAL A 113 -13.21 5.53 5.07
C VAL A 113 -11.99 5.61 6.00
N GLY A 114 -10.81 5.93 5.50
CA GLY A 114 -9.62 6.18 6.33
C GLY A 114 -9.75 7.43 7.21
N LYS A 115 -10.62 8.37 6.87
CA LYS A 115 -10.92 9.57 7.68
C LYS A 115 -12.01 9.33 8.73
N VAL A 116 -12.79 8.25 8.60
CA VAL A 116 -13.80 7.88 9.60
C VAL A 116 -13.08 7.39 10.86
N PRO A 117 -13.28 8.02 12.03
CA PRO A 117 -12.55 7.67 13.25
C PRO A 117 -12.69 6.19 13.64
N ARG A 118 -13.85 5.63 13.43
CA ARG A 118 -14.21 4.26 13.86
C ARG A 118 -14.51 3.37 12.66
N ASN A 119 -13.59 3.28 11.69
CA ASN A 119 -13.80 2.35 10.58
C ASN A 119 -13.71 0.90 11.03
N SER A 120 -14.61 0.06 10.53
CA SER A 120 -14.68 -1.37 10.79
C SER A 120 -14.43 -2.21 9.52
N PHE A 121 -14.12 -1.54 8.41
CA PHE A 121 -13.86 -2.15 7.11
C PHE A 121 -13.02 -1.23 6.22
N TRP A 122 -12.43 -1.79 5.19
CA TRP A 122 -11.88 -1.07 4.04
C TRP A 122 -12.75 -1.34 2.80
N ILE A 123 -12.88 -0.39 1.89
CA ILE A 123 -13.61 -0.53 0.63
C ILE A 123 -12.90 0.22 -0.50
N SER A 124 -12.86 -0.39 -1.70
CA SER A 124 -12.33 0.25 -2.90
C SER A 124 -13.27 1.35 -3.42
N THR A 125 -12.71 2.34 -4.11
CA THR A 125 -13.49 3.41 -4.74
C THR A 125 -13.58 3.29 -6.27
N GLY A 126 -12.83 2.37 -6.89
CA GLY A 126 -12.82 2.17 -8.34
C GLY A 126 -13.90 1.19 -8.81
N GLY A 127 -14.35 1.32 -10.07
CA GLY A 127 -15.30 0.41 -10.72
C GLY A 127 -16.32 1.12 -11.59
N VAL A 128 -17.42 0.44 -11.91
CA VAL A 128 -18.57 1.02 -12.66
C VAL A 128 -19.33 1.97 -11.75
N TYR A 129 -19.75 3.11 -12.28
CA TYR A 129 -20.51 4.15 -11.59
C TYR A 129 -21.88 4.35 -12.22
N GLY A 130 -22.82 4.86 -11.44
CA GLY A 130 -24.16 5.19 -11.93
C GLY A 130 -25.12 5.66 -10.83
N PRO A 131 -26.31 6.15 -11.17
CA PRO A 131 -27.22 6.90 -10.28
C PRO A 131 -27.94 5.94 -9.36
N LEU A 132 -27.76 4.91 -8.89
CA LEU A 132 -28.48 4.05 -7.91
C LEU A 132 -30.00 4.36 -7.78
N ASN A 133 -30.67 4.69 -8.89
CA ASN A 133 -32.10 5.08 -8.93
C ASN A 133 -33.05 3.89 -9.18
N ALA A 134 -32.51 2.70 -9.44
CA ALA A 134 -33.30 1.50 -9.71
C ALA A 134 -32.56 0.22 -9.24
N VAL A 135 -32.09 0.22 -7.99
CA VAL A 135 -31.43 -0.95 -7.41
C VAL A 135 -32.46 -2.04 -7.14
N ASP A 136 -32.21 -3.24 -7.63
CA ASP A 136 -33.11 -4.40 -7.48
C ASP A 136 -32.55 -5.48 -6.54
N ALA A 137 -31.22 -5.54 -6.41
CA ALA A 137 -30.57 -6.54 -5.57
C ALA A 137 -29.20 -6.07 -5.05
N ILE A 138 -28.78 -6.72 -3.95
CA ILE A 138 -27.41 -6.66 -3.40
C ILE A 138 -26.77 -8.02 -3.59
N GLY A 139 -25.51 -8.04 -4.02
CA GLY A 139 -24.74 -9.28 -4.14
C GLY A 139 -23.39 -9.20 -3.43
N ILE A 140 -22.93 -10.38 -3.05
CA ILE A 140 -21.57 -10.59 -2.54
C ILE A 140 -20.87 -11.63 -3.41
N SER A 141 -19.57 -11.45 -3.60
CA SER A 141 -18.78 -12.41 -4.38
C SER A 141 -17.34 -12.49 -3.88
N MET A 142 -16.73 -13.68 -3.97
CA MET A 142 -15.32 -13.88 -3.68
C MET A 142 -14.70 -14.76 -4.77
N VAL A 143 -13.52 -14.37 -5.21
CA VAL A 143 -12.72 -15.15 -6.18
C VAL A 143 -11.62 -15.85 -5.40
N THR A 144 -11.45 -17.16 -5.64
CA THR A 144 -10.44 -18.00 -4.98
C THR A 144 -10.37 -17.84 -3.45
N PRO A 145 -11.49 -18.09 -2.72
CA PRO A 145 -11.48 -18.04 -1.27
C PRO A 145 -10.46 -19.04 -0.69
N LEU A 146 -9.77 -18.63 0.36
CA LEU A 146 -8.94 -19.51 1.15
C LEU A 146 -9.78 -20.19 2.23
N GLY A 147 -9.90 -21.51 2.15
CA GLY A 147 -10.84 -22.27 2.96
C GLY A 147 -12.29 -22.00 2.55
N SER A 148 -13.21 -22.08 3.53
CA SER A 148 -14.64 -21.78 3.33
C SER A 148 -15.08 -20.63 4.24
N PRO A 149 -14.64 -19.38 3.96
CA PRO A 149 -15.00 -18.23 4.78
C PRO A 149 -16.50 -17.96 4.70
N THR A 150 -17.06 -17.43 5.78
CA THR A 150 -18.48 -17.11 5.86
C THR A 150 -18.71 -15.62 6.06
N LEU A 151 -19.84 -15.14 5.54
CA LEU A 151 -20.38 -13.82 5.82
C LEU A 151 -21.80 -13.98 6.38
N GLU A 152 -22.05 -13.39 7.53
CA GLU A 152 -23.36 -13.30 8.15
C GLU A 152 -23.83 -11.84 8.10
N ILE A 153 -25.09 -11.61 7.68
CA ILE A 153 -25.71 -10.27 7.60
C ILE A 153 -27.00 -10.34 8.40
N ARG A 154 -27.15 -9.48 9.41
CA ARG A 154 -28.36 -9.43 10.25
C ARG A 154 -29.20 -8.16 10.05
N SER A 155 -28.62 -7.11 9.43
CA SER A 155 -29.33 -5.87 9.14
C SER A 155 -28.79 -5.21 7.88
N VAL A 156 -29.71 -4.71 7.05
CA VAL A 156 -29.42 -3.90 5.87
C VAL A 156 -30.39 -2.72 5.85
N THR A 157 -29.87 -1.50 5.92
CA THR A 157 -30.67 -0.27 5.90
C THR A 157 -30.01 0.82 5.08
N LEU A 158 -30.77 1.86 4.74
CA LEU A 158 -30.27 3.06 4.08
C LEU A 158 -30.34 4.25 5.04
N ALA A 159 -29.33 5.13 5.00
CA ALA A 159 -29.28 6.32 5.84
C ALA A 159 -28.93 7.58 5.01
N LYS A 160 -29.51 8.72 5.40
CA LYS A 160 -29.15 10.03 4.86
C LYS A 160 -27.89 10.58 5.51
N ASP A 161 -27.83 10.45 6.84
CA ASP A 161 -26.69 10.85 7.66
C ASP A 161 -25.83 9.63 7.99
N ASP A 162 -24.54 9.82 8.20
CA ASP A 162 -23.63 8.74 8.55
C ASP A 162 -23.87 8.25 9.98
N PRO A 163 -24.38 7.02 10.19
CA PRO A 163 -24.55 6.46 11.53
C PRO A 163 -23.20 6.02 12.16
N GLY A 164 -22.11 6.11 11.39
CA GLY A 164 -20.79 5.69 11.78
C GLY A 164 -20.57 4.17 11.69
N SER A 165 -19.37 3.78 11.29
CA SER A 165 -18.90 2.40 11.35
C SER A 165 -18.38 2.07 12.75
N ASP A 166 -18.58 0.83 13.22
CA ASP A 166 -18.09 0.41 14.54
C ASP A 166 -18.00 -1.13 14.64
N VAL A 167 -17.22 -1.61 15.61
CA VAL A 167 -17.29 -2.98 16.12
C VAL A 167 -18.45 -3.05 17.11
N LEU A 168 -19.36 -3.98 16.92
CA LEU A 168 -20.58 -4.15 17.71
C LEU A 168 -20.43 -5.20 18.82
N ASP A 169 -19.43 -6.06 18.76
CA ASP A 169 -19.12 -7.03 19.79
C ASP A 169 -18.41 -6.37 20.98
N LYS A 170 -18.25 -7.15 22.06
CA LYS A 170 -17.56 -6.72 23.27
C LYS A 170 -16.13 -6.25 22.94
N LYS A 171 -15.76 -5.09 23.43
CA LYS A 171 -14.42 -4.52 23.35
C LYS A 171 -13.67 -4.77 24.66
N PRO A 172 -12.32 -4.75 24.69
CA PRO A 172 -11.43 -4.46 23.58
C PRO A 172 -11.30 -5.60 22.55
N VAL A 173 -10.85 -5.28 21.33
CA VAL A 173 -10.57 -6.22 20.24
C VAL A 173 -9.10 -6.32 19.87
N VAL A 174 -8.27 -5.47 20.42
CA VAL A 174 -6.81 -5.46 20.26
C VAL A 174 -6.15 -5.51 21.63
N ASP A 175 -5.19 -6.43 21.81
CA ASP A 175 -4.47 -6.60 23.08
C ASP A 175 -3.38 -5.53 23.29
N GLN A 176 -2.74 -5.56 24.44
CA GLN A 176 -1.67 -4.64 24.81
C GLN A 176 -0.41 -4.73 23.92
N PHE A 177 -0.28 -5.75 23.08
CA PHE A 177 0.81 -5.90 22.12
C PHE A 177 0.45 -5.45 20.71
N GLY A 178 -0.81 -5.03 20.47
CA GLY A 178 -1.32 -4.67 19.15
C GLY A 178 -1.87 -5.85 18.34
N GLN A 179 -2.04 -7.01 18.96
CA GLN A 179 -2.54 -8.23 18.32
C GLN A 179 -4.07 -8.32 18.41
N TRP A 180 -4.69 -8.91 17.38
CA TRP A 180 -6.14 -9.09 17.30
C TRP A 180 -6.65 -10.12 18.31
N ILE A 181 -7.53 -9.73 19.25
CA ILE A 181 -8.03 -10.60 20.33
C ILE A 181 -8.95 -11.71 19.80
N PRO A 182 -9.90 -11.43 18.85
CA PRO A 182 -10.89 -12.45 18.44
C PRO A 182 -10.32 -13.66 17.70
N SER A 183 -9.05 -13.70 17.38
CA SER A 183 -8.39 -14.87 16.80
C SER A 183 -7.15 -15.30 17.57
N ASP A 184 -6.88 -16.61 17.59
CA ASP A 184 -5.65 -17.18 18.15
C ASP A 184 -4.82 -17.81 17.01
N TRP A 185 -3.48 -17.92 17.22
CA TRP A 185 -2.56 -18.54 16.29
C TRP A 185 -1.32 -19.05 17.00
N PRO A 186 -0.62 -20.02 16.43
CA PRO A 186 0.65 -20.50 16.98
C PRO A 186 1.67 -19.35 17.12
N GLY A 187 2.20 -19.17 18.32
CA GLY A 187 3.18 -18.11 18.62
C GLY A 187 2.58 -16.72 18.91
N LYS A 188 1.24 -16.56 19.04
CA LYS A 188 0.67 -15.31 19.56
C LYS A 188 1.25 -14.97 20.92
N ILE A 189 1.77 -13.75 21.09
CA ILE A 189 2.35 -13.29 22.37
C ILE A 189 1.24 -13.14 23.40
N LYS A 190 1.42 -13.82 24.55
CA LYS A 190 0.47 -13.78 25.68
C LYS A 190 1.08 -13.09 26.91
N SER A 191 2.39 -12.89 26.94
CA SER A 191 3.06 -12.19 28.03
C SER A 191 4.35 -11.50 27.57
N LEU A 192 4.78 -10.49 28.33
CA LEU A 192 6.03 -9.78 28.06
C LEU A 192 7.25 -10.72 28.21
N ASP A 193 7.21 -11.68 29.13
CA ASP A 193 8.31 -12.63 29.32
C ASP A 193 8.47 -13.57 28.13
N GLN A 194 7.35 -14.00 27.52
CA GLN A 194 7.39 -14.74 26.26
C GLN A 194 8.02 -13.88 25.16
N ALA A 195 7.61 -12.62 25.00
CA ALA A 195 8.18 -11.73 24.01
C ALA A 195 9.68 -11.53 24.21
N LYS A 196 10.13 -11.30 25.46
CA LYS A 196 11.56 -11.15 25.80
C LYS A 196 12.37 -12.41 25.46
N LYS A 197 11.82 -13.60 25.71
CA LYS A 197 12.46 -14.87 25.35
C LYS A 197 12.65 -15.00 23.84
N ASP A 198 11.61 -14.67 23.05
CA ASP A 198 11.67 -14.74 21.59
C ASP A 198 12.68 -13.72 21.04
N TRP A 199 12.68 -12.49 21.56
CA TRP A 199 13.65 -11.45 21.16
C TRP A 199 15.10 -11.82 21.51
N ALA A 200 15.35 -12.45 22.67
CA ALA A 200 16.67 -12.92 23.04
C ALA A 200 17.14 -14.09 22.14
N ALA A 201 16.24 -14.99 21.78
CA ALA A 201 16.53 -16.08 20.85
C ALA A 201 16.92 -15.55 19.48
N GLU A 202 16.19 -14.57 18.95
CA GLU A 202 16.56 -13.91 17.70
C GLU A 202 17.93 -13.24 17.79
N ALA A 203 18.17 -12.42 18.82
CA ALA A 203 19.43 -11.70 18.98
C ALA A 203 20.64 -12.64 19.00
N SER A 204 20.51 -13.80 19.63
CA SER A 204 21.58 -14.82 19.66
C SER A 204 21.83 -15.52 18.33
N SER A 205 20.82 -15.56 17.45
CA SER A 205 20.87 -16.21 16.14
C SER A 205 21.29 -15.29 15.00
N LEU A 206 21.18 -13.96 15.18
CA LEU A 206 21.55 -13.00 14.15
C LEU A 206 23.05 -12.99 13.91
N LYS A 207 23.44 -13.38 12.70
CA LYS A 207 24.83 -13.35 12.21
C LYS A 207 24.80 -12.82 10.78
N ALA A 208 25.83 -12.07 10.41
CA ALA A 208 26.02 -11.67 9.02
C ALA A 208 26.05 -12.93 8.13
N GLY A 209 25.24 -12.92 7.08
CA GLY A 209 25.19 -14.02 6.13
C GLY A 209 26.33 -13.92 5.11
N ASP A 210 26.80 -15.06 4.62
CA ASP A 210 27.71 -15.08 3.47
C ASP A 210 26.91 -14.97 2.17
N PHE A 211 26.77 -13.74 1.65
CA PHE A 211 26.15 -13.43 0.36
C PHE A 211 27.19 -12.96 -0.67
N ARG A 212 28.48 -13.02 -0.32
CA ARG A 212 29.60 -12.54 -1.14
C ARG A 212 29.47 -11.06 -1.51
N TYR A 213 28.93 -10.25 -0.61
CA TYR A 213 28.78 -8.81 -0.83
C TYR A 213 30.05 -8.05 -0.47
N CYS A 214 30.39 -7.06 -1.29
CA CYS A 214 31.40 -6.07 -0.97
C CYS A 214 30.83 -4.97 -0.04
N LYS A 215 31.64 -3.95 0.24
CA LYS A 215 31.31 -2.82 1.13
C LYS A 215 29.94 -2.17 0.81
N PHE A 216 29.63 -1.94 -0.45
CA PHE A 216 28.39 -1.29 -0.88
C PHE A 216 27.24 -2.28 -1.16
N GLY A 217 27.47 -3.56 -1.07
CA GLY A 217 26.50 -4.62 -1.29
C GLY A 217 26.52 -5.21 -2.71
N GLY A 218 27.48 -4.81 -3.56
CA GLY A 218 27.74 -5.45 -4.85
C GLY A 218 28.38 -6.82 -4.70
N TYR A 219 28.40 -7.61 -5.77
CA TYR A 219 28.92 -8.98 -5.76
C TYR A 219 30.46 -8.97 -5.86
N ALA A 220 31.13 -9.28 -4.76
CA ALA A 220 32.58 -9.11 -4.59
C ALA A 220 33.44 -9.82 -5.65
N SER A 221 32.96 -10.91 -6.25
CA SER A 221 33.69 -11.64 -7.30
C SER A 221 33.59 -11.00 -8.70
N THR A 222 32.88 -9.88 -8.86
CA THR A 222 32.74 -9.15 -10.12
C THR A 222 33.58 -7.88 -10.10
N LYS A 223 33.97 -7.38 -11.29
CA LYS A 223 34.74 -6.15 -11.43
C LYS A 223 34.39 -5.44 -12.71
N ALA A 224 33.93 -4.19 -12.59
CA ALA A 224 33.79 -3.20 -13.64
C ALA A 224 34.59 -1.95 -13.26
N ARG A 225 34.46 -0.86 -13.99
CA ARG A 225 35.14 0.40 -13.65
C ARG A 225 34.51 1.03 -12.41
N ALA A 226 35.31 1.33 -11.38
CA ALA A 226 34.89 2.14 -10.24
C ALA A 226 34.67 3.60 -10.65
N THR A 227 33.58 4.23 -10.18
CA THR A 227 33.26 5.64 -10.49
C THR A 227 33.01 6.49 -9.24
N GLY A 228 32.95 5.86 -8.06
CA GLY A 228 32.65 6.53 -6.80
C GLY A 228 31.15 6.65 -6.50
N PHE A 229 30.28 6.36 -7.48
CA PHE A 229 28.82 6.42 -7.35
C PHE A 229 28.17 5.24 -8.04
N PHE A 230 26.92 4.93 -7.65
CA PHE A 230 26.12 3.93 -8.35
C PHE A 230 25.77 4.39 -9.77
N ARG A 231 25.80 3.48 -10.71
CA ARG A 231 25.36 3.67 -12.09
C ARG A 231 24.69 2.42 -12.61
N VAL A 232 24.11 2.48 -13.80
CA VAL A 232 23.61 1.31 -14.55
C VAL A 232 24.53 1.04 -15.74
N GLU A 233 24.75 -0.26 -16.02
CA GLU A 233 25.64 -0.69 -17.12
C GLU A 233 25.19 -2.06 -17.63
N GLN A 234 25.38 -2.30 -18.94
CA GLN A 234 25.23 -3.65 -19.50
C GLN A 234 26.57 -4.39 -19.45
N VAL A 235 26.55 -5.57 -18.84
CA VAL A 235 27.69 -6.49 -18.81
C VAL A 235 27.18 -7.86 -19.28
N ASP A 236 27.84 -8.42 -20.29
CA ASP A 236 27.48 -9.71 -20.92
C ASP A 236 26.00 -9.79 -21.34
N GLY A 237 25.48 -8.70 -21.92
CA GLY A 237 24.10 -8.62 -22.40
C GLY A 237 23.02 -8.50 -21.31
N LYS A 238 23.41 -8.30 -20.06
CA LYS A 238 22.54 -8.10 -18.91
C LYS A 238 22.73 -6.70 -18.33
N TRP A 239 21.63 -6.06 -17.91
CA TRP A 239 21.70 -4.82 -17.15
C TRP A 239 22.03 -5.09 -15.69
N TRP A 240 22.80 -4.21 -15.09
CA TRP A 240 23.18 -4.23 -13.68
C TRP A 240 23.21 -2.82 -13.14
N PHE A 241 22.95 -2.64 -11.87
CA PHE A 241 23.62 -1.57 -11.15
C PHE A 241 25.09 -1.96 -11.01
N VAL A 242 25.95 -0.95 -10.99
CA VAL A 242 27.36 -1.08 -10.62
C VAL A 242 27.60 -0.18 -9.44
N ASP A 243 28.17 -0.73 -8.38
CA ASP A 243 28.42 0.01 -7.15
C ASP A 243 29.61 0.98 -7.26
N PRO A 244 29.83 1.87 -6.29
CA PRO A 244 30.91 2.85 -6.32
C PRO A 244 32.30 2.28 -6.56
N ASP A 245 32.59 1.09 -6.05
CA ASP A 245 33.88 0.39 -6.19
C ASP A 245 33.98 -0.47 -7.48
N GLY A 246 32.92 -0.53 -8.28
CA GLY A 246 32.87 -1.23 -9.56
C GLY A 246 32.40 -2.67 -9.49
N HIS A 247 31.71 -3.09 -8.44
CA HIS A 247 31.12 -4.42 -8.39
C HIS A 247 29.69 -4.41 -8.96
N LEU A 248 29.31 -5.48 -9.68
CA LEU A 248 27.95 -5.66 -10.16
C LEU A 248 27.00 -5.75 -8.98
N PHE A 249 25.89 -5.04 -9.06
CA PHE A 249 24.95 -4.92 -7.95
C PHE A 249 23.52 -5.20 -8.44
N PHE A 250 22.81 -6.09 -7.73
CA PHE A 250 21.39 -6.36 -7.92
C PHE A 250 20.65 -5.94 -6.66
N SER A 251 19.74 -4.97 -6.75
CA SER A 251 19.08 -4.39 -5.57
C SER A 251 18.03 -5.34 -4.97
N THR A 252 18.20 -5.67 -3.69
CA THR A 252 17.21 -6.36 -2.87
C THR A 252 16.91 -5.51 -1.63
N SER A 253 15.65 -5.13 -1.44
CA SER A 253 15.29 -4.15 -0.42
C SER A 253 13.94 -4.43 0.25
N SER A 254 13.66 -3.68 1.32
CA SER A 254 12.32 -3.55 1.92
C SER A 254 11.98 -2.09 2.11
N THR A 255 10.71 -1.74 1.88
CA THR A 255 10.19 -0.39 2.13
C THR A 255 9.79 -0.24 3.60
N GLY A 256 9.68 1.02 4.04
CA GLY A 256 9.04 1.36 5.30
C GLY A 256 9.75 0.82 6.55
N MET A 257 11.07 0.70 6.49
CA MET A 257 11.90 0.36 7.65
C MET A 257 11.87 1.54 8.62
N GLY A 258 10.79 1.66 9.38
CA GLY A 258 10.51 2.76 10.28
C GLY A 258 9.77 2.29 11.52
N ALA A 259 10.10 2.87 12.67
CA ALA A 259 9.48 2.51 13.94
C ALA A 259 7.97 2.83 13.99
N GLY A 260 7.51 3.80 13.20
CA GLY A 260 6.09 4.18 13.09
C GLY A 260 5.30 3.44 12.02
N GLY A 261 5.90 2.49 11.30
CA GLY A 261 5.28 1.84 10.14
C GLY A 261 4.06 0.97 10.43
N GLY A 262 3.82 0.62 11.69
CA GLY A 262 2.66 -0.12 12.16
C GLY A 262 1.70 0.71 13.02
N ASP A 263 1.65 2.04 12.86
CA ASP A 263 0.86 2.93 13.71
C ASP A 263 -0.64 2.76 13.46
N ALA A 264 -1.34 2.28 14.47
CA ALA A 264 -2.79 2.26 14.51
C ALA A 264 -3.34 3.68 14.75
N ARG A 265 -4.51 3.96 14.16
CA ARG A 265 -5.26 5.18 14.46
C ARG A 265 -5.98 4.99 15.80
N LEU A 266 -5.50 5.61 16.87
CA LEU A 266 -6.01 5.40 18.22
C LEU A 266 -7.19 6.34 18.53
N LYS A 267 -7.07 7.62 18.14
CA LYS A 267 -8.05 8.66 18.48
C LYS A 267 -9.46 8.34 17.96
N GLY A 268 -10.43 8.41 18.87
CA GLY A 268 -11.83 8.16 18.60
C GLY A 268 -12.24 6.70 18.60
N ARG A 269 -11.32 5.78 18.94
CA ARG A 269 -11.56 4.33 19.08
C ARG A 269 -10.72 3.70 20.19
N GLU A 270 -10.49 4.46 21.25
CA GLU A 270 -9.66 4.07 22.39
C GLU A 270 -10.18 2.79 23.05
N ASP A 271 -11.50 2.59 23.04
CA ASP A 271 -12.16 1.39 23.55
C ASP A 271 -11.91 0.10 22.75
N TYR A 272 -11.32 0.21 21.54
CA TYR A 272 -10.90 -0.99 20.76
C TYR A 272 -9.68 -1.68 21.37
N PHE A 273 -8.93 -0.98 22.22
CA PHE A 273 -7.61 -1.40 22.70
C PHE A 273 -7.66 -1.74 24.19
N GLU A 274 -7.03 -2.88 24.58
CA GLU A 274 -6.87 -3.29 25.98
C GLU A 274 -6.02 -2.28 26.76
N ALA A 275 -5.01 -1.71 26.10
CA ALA A 275 -4.16 -0.66 26.62
C ALA A 275 -3.70 0.24 25.45
N LEU A 276 -3.47 1.51 25.74
CA LEU A 276 -2.97 2.45 24.75
C LEU A 276 -1.45 2.59 24.85
N PRO A 277 -0.74 2.65 23.70
CA PRO A 277 0.69 2.98 23.70
C PRO A 277 0.95 4.32 24.39
N PRO A 278 2.04 4.45 25.15
CA PRO A 278 2.39 5.72 25.79
C PRO A 278 2.71 6.79 24.74
N VAL A 279 2.37 8.04 25.03
CA VAL A 279 2.73 9.17 24.19
C VAL A 279 4.26 9.32 24.16
N ASP A 280 4.84 9.39 22.99
CA ASP A 280 6.28 9.61 22.83
C ASP A 280 6.62 11.10 23.04
N GLN A 281 7.00 11.47 24.28
CA GLN A 281 7.40 12.83 24.63
C GLN A 281 8.68 13.30 23.91
N ALA A 282 9.47 12.37 23.37
CA ALA A 282 10.69 12.66 22.60
C ALA A 282 10.45 12.67 21.09
N ALA A 283 9.19 12.64 20.62
CA ALA A 283 8.90 12.73 19.20
C ALA A 283 9.41 14.07 18.63
N PRO A 284 10.07 14.06 17.45
CA PRO A 284 10.53 15.29 16.80
C PRO A 284 9.36 16.26 16.57
N GLN A 285 9.63 17.56 16.67
CA GLN A 285 8.63 18.60 16.39
C GLN A 285 8.00 18.38 15.01
N GLY A 286 6.67 18.43 14.94
CA GLY A 286 5.91 18.21 13.71
C GLY A 286 5.52 16.76 13.42
N ARG A 287 5.97 15.77 14.21
CA ARG A 287 5.42 14.41 14.20
C ARG A 287 4.34 14.27 15.28
N ARG A 288 3.33 13.44 14.98
CA ARG A 288 2.29 13.15 15.97
C ARG A 288 2.94 12.51 17.20
N PRO A 289 2.61 12.97 18.41
CA PRO A 289 3.17 12.43 19.64
C PRO A 289 2.64 11.02 20.00
N GLU A 290 1.71 10.50 19.20
CA GLU A 290 1.08 9.20 19.43
C GLU A 290 2.04 8.09 19.01
N THR A 291 2.34 7.20 19.94
CA THR A 291 3.18 6.02 19.71
C THR A 291 2.30 4.86 19.25
N GLY A 292 2.69 4.17 18.17
CA GLY A 292 2.03 2.95 17.74
C GLY A 292 2.43 1.72 18.57
N PHE A 293 1.71 0.61 18.40
CA PHE A 293 2.01 -0.65 19.10
C PHE A 293 3.37 -1.21 18.74
N TYR A 294 3.79 -1.12 17.48
CA TYR A 294 5.12 -1.54 17.07
C TYR A 294 6.22 -0.77 17.81
N THR A 295 6.12 0.56 17.85
CA THR A 295 7.05 1.40 18.63
C THR A 295 7.04 1.05 20.12
N TRP A 296 5.86 0.80 20.69
CA TRP A 296 5.77 0.41 22.10
C TRP A 296 6.44 -0.95 22.38
N ASN A 297 6.31 -1.91 21.48
CA ASN A 297 7.01 -3.19 21.58
C ASN A 297 8.53 -3.02 21.43
N LEU A 298 9.00 -2.09 20.57
CA LEU A 298 10.42 -1.74 20.50
C LEU A 298 10.94 -1.12 21.82
N GLN A 299 10.17 -0.26 22.46
CA GLN A 299 10.48 0.29 23.78
C GLN A 299 10.55 -0.79 24.85
N ARG A 300 9.64 -1.76 24.84
CA ARG A 300 9.65 -2.93 25.74
C ARG A 300 10.86 -3.83 25.49
N ARG A 301 11.27 -3.96 24.23
CA ARG A 301 12.41 -4.77 23.80
C ARG A 301 13.75 -4.14 24.20
N HIS A 302 13.90 -2.84 24.02
CA HIS A 302 15.20 -2.16 24.05
C HIS A 302 15.37 -1.14 25.20
N GLY A 303 14.29 -0.77 25.88
CA GLY A 303 14.32 0.24 26.96
C GLY A 303 14.53 1.66 26.46
N GLY A 304 15.18 2.50 27.26
CA GLY A 304 15.34 3.94 26.98
C GLY A 304 16.11 4.28 25.70
N GLU A 305 17.03 3.45 25.28
CA GLU A 305 17.83 3.64 24.06
C GLU A 305 17.23 2.92 22.83
N TRP A 306 15.95 2.63 22.87
CA TRP A 306 15.29 1.77 21.88
C TRP A 306 15.52 2.20 20.43
N ARG A 307 15.59 3.50 20.14
CA ARG A 307 15.77 3.99 18.76
C ARG A 307 17.12 3.57 18.18
N THR A 308 18.20 3.80 18.92
CA THR A 308 19.56 3.43 18.47
C THR A 308 19.69 1.91 18.35
N LYS A 309 19.23 1.18 19.35
CA LYS A 309 19.28 -0.30 19.34
C LYS A 309 18.42 -0.90 18.22
N TRP A 310 17.28 -0.28 17.91
CA TRP A 310 16.43 -0.71 16.81
C TRP A 310 17.08 -0.45 15.44
N ILE A 311 17.76 0.70 15.23
CA ILE A 311 18.53 0.96 14.01
C ILE A 311 19.61 -0.11 13.84
N ASP A 312 20.40 -0.41 14.88
CA ASP A 312 21.42 -1.46 14.82
C ASP A 312 20.82 -2.83 14.52
N LEU A 313 19.70 -3.17 15.15
CA LEU A 313 18.98 -4.43 14.87
C LEU A 313 18.51 -4.52 13.42
N CYS A 314 17.94 -3.44 12.85
CA CYS A 314 17.53 -3.41 11.46
C CYS A 314 18.72 -3.67 10.52
N LEU A 315 19.85 -3.01 10.75
CA LEU A 315 21.05 -3.21 9.94
C LEU A 315 21.63 -4.62 10.08
N GLN A 316 21.64 -5.20 11.28
CA GLN A 316 22.01 -6.60 11.51
C GLN A 316 21.07 -7.58 10.80
N ARG A 317 19.76 -7.31 10.83
CA ARG A 317 18.77 -8.09 10.07
C ARG A 317 19.03 -8.04 8.57
N LEU A 318 19.29 -6.85 8.00
CA LEU A 318 19.64 -6.72 6.57
C LEU A 318 20.88 -7.56 6.23
N GLU A 319 21.92 -7.52 7.06
CA GLU A 319 23.14 -8.31 6.88
C GLU A 319 22.88 -9.82 6.99
N SER A 320 22.07 -10.21 7.97
CA SER A 320 21.71 -11.62 8.18
C SER A 320 20.79 -12.17 7.08
N TRP A 321 19.90 -11.34 6.54
CA TRP A 321 18.89 -11.76 5.56
C TRP A 321 19.34 -11.58 4.11
N GLY A 322 20.47 -10.90 3.88
CA GLY A 322 21.02 -10.66 2.55
C GLY A 322 20.32 -9.55 1.78
N LEU A 323 19.63 -8.65 2.47
CA LEU A 323 19.13 -7.41 1.89
C LEU A 323 20.29 -6.41 1.80
N ASN A 324 20.53 -5.86 0.61
CA ASN A 324 21.64 -4.95 0.36
C ASN A 324 21.25 -3.49 0.21
N THR A 325 19.95 -3.18 0.17
CA THR A 325 19.43 -1.84 -0.04
C THR A 325 18.35 -1.50 1.00
N ILE A 326 18.39 -0.29 1.54
CA ILE A 326 17.32 0.29 2.37
C ILE A 326 16.31 0.95 1.43
N GLY A 327 15.08 0.43 1.42
CA GLY A 327 14.03 0.86 0.49
C GLY A 327 13.34 2.17 0.91
N ASN A 328 12.37 2.60 0.10
CA ASN A 328 11.59 3.81 0.28
C ASN A 328 10.93 3.91 1.66
N TRP A 329 10.70 5.14 2.11
CA TRP A 329 10.00 5.49 3.36
C TRP A 329 10.64 4.91 4.63
N SER A 330 11.89 4.48 4.53
CA SER A 330 12.68 4.03 5.67
C SER A 330 13.18 5.21 6.50
N ASP A 331 13.53 4.94 7.75
CA ASP A 331 14.05 5.95 8.68
C ASP A 331 15.41 6.48 8.19
N PRO A 332 15.59 7.81 8.03
CA PRO A 332 16.85 8.38 7.56
C PRO A 332 18.08 8.01 8.37
N ARG A 333 17.93 7.73 9.68
CA ARG A 333 19.05 7.30 10.54
C ARG A 333 19.66 5.96 10.11
N LEU A 334 18.93 5.14 9.34
CA LEU A 334 19.49 3.93 8.71
C LEU A 334 20.49 4.30 7.60
N TRP A 335 20.26 5.40 6.88
CA TRP A 335 21.17 5.90 5.82
C TRP A 335 22.45 6.47 6.44
N ASP A 336 22.32 7.26 7.52
CA ASP A 336 23.43 7.90 8.23
C ASP A 336 24.45 6.90 8.79
N ALA A 337 24.04 5.64 8.96
CA ALA A 337 24.93 4.57 9.39
C ALA A 337 25.98 4.16 8.34
N HIS A 338 25.78 4.50 7.04
CA HIS A 338 26.66 4.17 5.90
C HIS A 338 27.08 2.67 5.87
N ARG A 339 26.14 1.79 6.09
CA ARG A 339 26.36 0.32 6.09
C ARG A 339 25.70 -0.39 4.93
N LYS A 340 24.69 0.24 4.32
CA LYS A 340 23.91 -0.30 3.19
C LYS A 340 23.59 0.79 2.21
N ALA A 341 23.52 0.43 0.93
CA ALA A 341 22.94 1.30 -0.08
C ALA A 341 21.51 1.70 0.29
N TYR A 342 21.05 2.86 -0.14
CA TYR A 342 19.70 3.33 0.14
C TYR A 342 19.10 4.09 -1.03
N VAL A 343 17.78 4.22 -1.04
CA VAL A 343 17.03 5.03 -2.00
C VAL A 343 16.22 6.11 -1.27
N VAL A 344 15.99 7.21 -1.94
CA VAL A 344 15.15 8.31 -1.41
C VAL A 344 13.94 8.51 -2.31
N ASN A 345 12.75 8.62 -1.72
CA ASN A 345 11.56 9.06 -2.43
C ASN A 345 11.42 10.57 -2.28
N LEU A 346 11.62 11.29 -3.37
CA LEU A 346 11.51 12.74 -3.41
C LEU A 346 10.05 13.18 -3.32
N ARG A 347 9.81 14.36 -2.82
CA ARG A 347 8.47 14.95 -2.64
C ARG A 347 8.52 16.47 -2.83
N GLY A 348 7.34 17.11 -2.85
CA GLY A 348 7.26 18.56 -3.02
C GLY A 348 7.14 19.00 -4.46
N TRP A 349 6.88 18.06 -5.38
CA TRP A 349 6.64 18.36 -6.80
C TRP A 349 5.19 18.74 -7.12
N GLY A 350 4.28 18.69 -6.14
CA GLY A 350 2.86 19.01 -6.28
C GLY A 350 1.97 17.83 -6.67
N MET A 351 2.48 16.59 -6.68
CA MET A 351 1.64 15.40 -6.88
C MET A 351 0.59 15.23 -5.78
N GLU A 352 0.94 15.58 -4.56
CA GLU A 352 0.07 15.42 -3.39
C GLU A 352 -1.13 16.39 -3.41
N THR A 353 -1.03 17.49 -4.13
CA THR A 353 -2.01 18.58 -4.14
C THR A 353 -2.53 18.95 -5.52
N GLY A 354 -2.04 18.30 -6.56
CA GLY A 354 -2.36 18.59 -7.96
C GLY A 354 -3.75 18.13 -8.39
N TYR A 355 -4.00 18.25 -9.67
CA TYR A 355 -5.22 17.79 -10.35
C TYR A 355 -5.14 16.27 -10.54
N LEU A 356 -5.67 15.52 -9.61
CA LEU A 356 -5.51 14.06 -9.54
C LEU A 356 -4.02 13.64 -9.69
N GLY A 357 -3.12 14.34 -8.97
CA GLY A 357 -1.69 14.07 -9.02
C GLY A 357 -0.90 14.79 -10.14
N MET A 358 -1.55 15.54 -11.02
CA MET A 358 -0.88 16.40 -12.00
C MET A 358 -0.78 17.83 -11.46
N PRO A 359 0.40 18.38 -11.20
CA PRO A 359 0.55 19.78 -10.77
C PRO A 359 0.33 20.75 -11.92
N ASP A 360 0.24 22.07 -11.62
CA ASP A 360 0.21 23.11 -12.66
C ASP A 360 1.60 23.30 -13.30
N VAL A 361 1.99 22.33 -14.14
CA VAL A 361 3.32 22.26 -14.76
C VAL A 361 3.61 23.43 -15.73
N PHE A 362 2.59 24.20 -16.12
CA PHE A 362 2.70 25.34 -17.02
C PHE A 362 2.77 26.68 -16.27
N SER A 363 2.62 26.68 -14.93
CA SER A 363 2.81 27.89 -14.14
C SER A 363 4.30 28.28 -14.05
N GLU A 364 4.58 29.56 -13.86
CA GLU A 364 5.95 30.06 -13.66
C GLU A 364 6.50 29.71 -12.27
N GLU A 365 5.61 29.48 -11.30
CA GLU A 365 5.99 29.19 -9.92
C GLU A 365 6.35 27.73 -9.70
N TRP A 366 5.77 26.80 -10.47
CA TRP A 366 6.00 25.37 -10.26
C TRP A 366 7.47 24.95 -10.51
N PRO A 367 8.17 25.38 -11.58
CA PRO A 367 9.60 25.06 -11.75
C PRO A 367 10.48 25.60 -10.61
N LYS A 368 10.14 26.77 -10.05
CA LYS A 368 10.86 27.35 -8.90
C LYS A 368 10.66 26.50 -7.63
N ALA A 369 9.44 26.04 -7.41
CA ALA A 369 9.12 25.15 -6.30
C ALA A 369 9.85 23.80 -6.43
N VAL A 370 9.89 23.23 -7.63
CA VAL A 370 10.63 22.01 -7.97
C VAL A 370 12.13 22.19 -7.73
N ASP A 371 12.72 23.29 -8.19
CA ASP A 371 14.13 23.57 -7.99
C ASP A 371 14.50 23.70 -6.51
N LYS A 372 13.67 24.42 -5.74
CA LYS A 372 13.83 24.52 -4.29
C LYS A 372 13.75 23.15 -3.61
N ALA A 373 12.76 22.34 -3.95
CA ALA A 373 12.60 21.01 -3.38
C ALA A 373 13.78 20.07 -3.73
N ALA A 374 14.33 20.17 -4.94
CA ALA A 374 15.53 19.46 -5.35
C ALA A 374 16.77 19.94 -4.57
N ALA A 375 16.95 21.25 -4.41
CA ALA A 375 18.04 21.83 -3.62
C ALA A 375 18.02 21.29 -2.17
N GLU A 376 16.85 21.25 -1.54
CA GLU A 376 16.70 20.80 -0.15
C GLU A 376 16.92 19.30 0.02
N GLN A 377 16.55 18.49 -0.97
CA GLN A 377 16.56 17.03 -0.85
C GLN A 377 17.76 16.36 -1.53
N CYS A 378 18.24 16.88 -2.64
CA CYS A 378 19.32 16.26 -3.41
C CYS A 378 20.70 16.84 -3.07
N ALA A 379 20.86 18.17 -2.97
CA ALA A 379 22.17 18.78 -2.74
C ALA A 379 22.89 18.28 -1.47
N PRO A 380 22.24 18.03 -0.33
CA PRO A 380 22.91 17.49 0.85
C PRO A 380 23.46 16.06 0.68
N ARG A 381 23.03 15.34 -0.36
CA ARG A 381 23.38 13.93 -0.61
C ARG A 381 24.24 13.69 -1.82
N LYS A 382 24.53 14.74 -2.60
CA LYS A 382 25.22 14.63 -3.91
C LYS A 382 26.58 13.92 -3.86
N ASP A 383 27.22 13.89 -2.71
CA ASP A 383 28.54 13.29 -2.52
C ASP A 383 28.48 11.99 -1.68
N ASP A 384 27.28 11.45 -1.39
CA ASP A 384 27.12 10.23 -0.60
C ASP A 384 27.20 8.96 -1.47
N PRO A 385 28.28 8.18 -1.39
CA PRO A 385 28.44 6.99 -2.22
C PRO A 385 27.48 5.85 -1.89
N TYR A 386 26.76 5.92 -0.77
CA TYR A 386 25.75 4.89 -0.42
C TYR A 386 24.38 5.16 -1.03
N LEU A 387 24.12 6.36 -1.57
CA LEU A 387 22.86 6.64 -2.24
C LEU A 387 22.81 5.94 -3.60
N LEU A 388 21.88 5.01 -3.76
CA LEU A 388 21.62 4.35 -5.04
C LEU A 388 20.93 5.29 -6.04
N GLY A 389 19.97 6.07 -5.55
CA GLY A 389 19.25 7.03 -6.38
C GLY A 389 17.92 7.50 -5.79
N TYR A 390 17.20 8.25 -6.59
CA TYR A 390 15.95 8.92 -6.24
C TYR A 390 14.76 8.32 -6.98
N PHE A 391 13.71 7.93 -6.28
CA PHE A 391 12.37 7.83 -6.88
C PHE A 391 11.71 9.20 -6.84
N VAL A 392 11.15 9.64 -7.96
CA VAL A 392 10.61 11.00 -8.08
C VAL A 392 9.12 11.11 -7.72
N ALA A 393 8.43 9.98 -7.64
CA ALA A 393 7.03 9.90 -7.19
C ALA A 393 6.65 8.45 -6.85
N ASN A 394 5.38 8.24 -6.48
CA ASN A 394 4.81 6.92 -6.28
C ASN A 394 3.40 6.84 -6.87
N GLU A 395 3.21 5.89 -7.79
CA GLU A 395 1.91 5.50 -8.35
C GLU A 395 1.05 6.72 -8.77
N PRO A 396 1.49 7.51 -9.75
CA PRO A 396 0.69 8.64 -10.20
C PRO A 396 -0.73 8.17 -10.55
N PRO A 397 -1.80 8.79 -9.98
CA PRO A 397 -3.16 8.25 -10.09
C PRO A 397 -3.86 8.57 -11.41
N TRP A 398 -3.24 9.35 -12.27
CA TRP A 398 -3.86 9.85 -13.52
C TRP A 398 -3.71 8.94 -14.74
N PRO A 399 -2.73 8.02 -14.90
CA PRO A 399 -2.68 7.14 -16.06
C PRO A 399 -3.96 6.32 -16.21
N GLY A 400 -4.55 6.36 -17.42
CA GLY A 400 -5.85 5.75 -17.71
C GLY A 400 -7.06 6.57 -17.26
N ARG A 401 -6.85 7.78 -16.70
CA ARG A 401 -7.89 8.71 -16.24
C ARG A 401 -7.72 10.11 -16.83
N GLU A 402 -7.08 10.22 -17.98
CA GLU A 402 -6.68 11.49 -18.58
C GLU A 402 -7.89 12.43 -18.78
N SER A 403 -9.03 11.90 -19.22
CA SER A 403 -10.26 12.69 -19.37
C SER A 403 -10.75 13.24 -18.04
N LEU A 404 -10.71 12.44 -16.96
CA LEU A 404 -11.09 12.89 -15.63
C LEU A 404 -10.17 13.99 -15.10
N VAL A 405 -8.86 13.88 -15.35
CA VAL A 405 -7.88 14.92 -14.97
C VAL A 405 -8.22 16.24 -15.68
N VAL A 406 -8.54 16.18 -16.99
CA VAL A 406 -8.95 17.36 -17.76
C VAL A 406 -10.25 17.96 -17.20
N ASP A 407 -11.26 17.15 -16.87
CA ASP A 407 -12.49 17.64 -16.22
C ASP A 407 -12.18 18.38 -14.92
N ILE A 408 -11.30 17.80 -14.07
CA ILE A 408 -10.90 18.44 -12.81
C ILE A 408 -10.17 19.77 -13.07
N ILE A 409 -9.29 19.83 -14.07
CA ILE A 409 -8.58 21.05 -14.46
C ILE A 409 -9.57 22.13 -14.93
N LEU A 410 -10.55 21.76 -15.76
CA LEU A 410 -11.53 22.70 -16.30
C LEU A 410 -12.50 23.24 -15.23
N ASP A 411 -12.83 22.44 -14.23
CA ASP A 411 -13.74 22.77 -13.13
C ASP A 411 -13.09 23.62 -12.01
N ARG A 412 -11.76 23.74 -12.00
CA ARG A 412 -11.02 24.52 -10.99
C ARG A 412 -10.90 26.00 -11.38
N PRO A 413 -10.56 26.88 -10.43
CA PRO A 413 -10.29 28.29 -10.74
C PRO A 413 -9.24 28.46 -11.84
N PRO A 414 -9.24 29.61 -12.56
CA PRO A 414 -8.29 29.87 -13.65
C PRO A 414 -6.83 29.66 -13.24
N SER A 415 -6.11 28.88 -14.02
CA SER A 415 -4.71 28.50 -13.80
C SER A 415 -3.96 28.39 -15.13
N ALA A 416 -2.63 28.25 -15.09
CA ALA A 416 -1.86 28.14 -16.33
C ALA A 416 -2.19 26.84 -17.06
N ILE A 417 -2.26 25.72 -16.35
CA ILE A 417 -2.64 24.41 -16.94
C ILE A 417 -4.05 24.43 -17.52
N GLN A 418 -4.99 25.16 -16.89
CA GLN A 418 -6.34 25.31 -17.43
C GLN A 418 -6.37 26.11 -18.74
N ARG A 419 -5.57 27.19 -18.84
CA ARG A 419 -5.45 27.97 -20.09
C ARG A 419 -4.90 27.12 -21.23
N GLU A 420 -3.84 26.34 -20.96
CA GLU A 420 -3.24 25.43 -21.94
C GLU A 420 -4.21 24.32 -22.37
N ALA A 421 -4.96 23.75 -21.42
CA ALA A 421 -6.01 22.77 -21.73
C ALA A 421 -7.09 23.35 -22.65
N LYS A 422 -7.64 24.52 -22.31
CA LYS A 422 -8.64 25.21 -23.12
C LYS A 422 -8.13 25.55 -24.52
N ALA A 423 -6.88 25.99 -24.64
CA ALA A 423 -6.27 26.31 -25.93
C ALA A 423 -6.16 25.06 -26.83
N LEU A 424 -5.73 23.92 -26.30
CA LEU A 424 -5.66 22.67 -27.06
C LEU A 424 -7.04 22.14 -27.46
N LEU A 425 -8.02 22.24 -26.55
CA LEU A 425 -9.38 21.75 -26.75
C LEU A 425 -10.25 22.68 -27.60
N ALA A 426 -9.83 23.92 -27.87
CA ALA A 426 -10.55 24.85 -28.73
C ALA A 426 -10.77 24.34 -30.17
N ALA A 427 -9.89 23.46 -30.66
CA ALA A 427 -10.01 22.80 -31.95
C ALA A 427 -10.93 21.55 -31.93
N GLY A 428 -11.61 21.29 -30.81
CA GLY A 428 -12.49 20.15 -30.55
C GLY A 428 -12.12 19.40 -29.29
N ASP A 429 -13.08 19.18 -28.40
CA ASP A 429 -12.88 18.39 -27.16
C ASP A 429 -13.15 16.91 -27.45
N THR A 430 -12.10 16.14 -27.61
CA THR A 430 -12.14 14.69 -27.83
C THR A 430 -11.28 13.95 -26.82
N PRO A 431 -11.56 12.66 -26.53
CA PRO A 431 -10.72 11.84 -25.64
C PRO A 431 -9.25 11.82 -26.05
N GLU A 432 -8.94 11.80 -27.36
CA GLU A 432 -7.59 11.77 -27.90
C GLU A 432 -6.85 13.09 -27.61
N ARG A 433 -7.51 14.24 -27.76
CA ARG A 433 -6.92 15.56 -27.43
C ARG A 433 -6.71 15.71 -25.94
N ARG A 434 -7.62 15.18 -25.11
CA ARG A 434 -7.48 15.17 -23.66
C ARG A 434 -6.26 14.33 -23.24
N LYS A 435 -6.07 13.16 -23.83
CA LYS A 435 -4.85 12.34 -23.64
C LYS A 435 -3.60 13.09 -24.09
N GLN A 436 -3.60 13.64 -25.30
CA GLN A 436 -2.49 14.42 -25.83
C GLN A 436 -2.08 15.57 -24.89
N PHE A 437 -3.08 16.28 -24.31
CA PHE A 437 -2.82 17.33 -23.35
C PHE A 437 -2.11 16.81 -22.10
N ILE A 438 -2.60 15.72 -21.52
CA ILE A 438 -2.00 15.14 -20.31
C ILE A 438 -0.59 14.60 -20.57
N TYR A 439 -0.34 14.00 -21.74
CA TYR A 439 1.01 13.51 -22.07
C TYR A 439 1.99 14.67 -22.31
N ARG A 440 1.55 15.78 -22.90
CA ARG A 440 2.35 17.02 -22.98
C ARG A 440 2.65 17.59 -21.59
N ALA A 441 1.67 17.58 -20.68
CA ALA A 441 1.89 17.98 -19.29
C ALA A 441 2.87 17.05 -18.57
N TYR A 442 2.81 15.75 -18.84
CA TYR A 442 3.74 14.77 -18.30
C TYR A 442 5.17 14.96 -18.82
N ASP A 443 5.35 15.20 -20.11
CA ASP A 443 6.67 15.53 -20.68
C ASP A 443 7.29 16.72 -19.94
N ARG A 444 6.50 17.79 -19.76
CA ARG A 444 6.95 18.98 -19.03
C ARG A 444 7.27 18.69 -17.57
N TYR A 445 6.45 17.84 -16.92
CA TYR A 445 6.68 17.39 -15.56
C TYR A 445 8.07 16.73 -15.42
N LEU A 446 8.39 15.77 -16.29
CA LEU A 446 9.65 15.05 -16.25
C LEU A 446 10.84 15.93 -16.62
N GLU A 447 10.72 16.78 -17.64
CA GLU A 447 11.75 17.72 -18.06
C GLU A 447 12.23 18.59 -16.88
N VAL A 448 11.27 19.23 -16.21
CA VAL A 448 11.58 20.18 -15.12
C VAL A 448 12.18 19.47 -13.91
N ILE A 449 11.60 18.34 -13.49
CA ILE A 449 12.09 17.59 -12.32
C ILE A 449 13.48 17.01 -12.59
N ASN A 450 13.68 16.39 -13.75
CA ASN A 450 14.97 15.80 -14.09
C ASN A 450 16.09 16.87 -14.18
N ALA A 451 15.78 18.01 -14.79
CA ALA A 451 16.73 19.13 -14.85
C ALA A 451 17.07 19.67 -13.44
N ALA A 452 16.10 19.77 -12.55
CA ALA A 452 16.33 20.22 -11.18
C ALA A 452 17.18 19.20 -10.38
N ILE A 453 16.87 17.91 -10.46
CA ILE A 453 17.67 16.87 -9.80
C ILE A 453 19.11 16.94 -10.28
N LYS A 454 19.37 16.91 -11.59
CA LYS A 454 20.71 16.91 -12.16
C LYS A 454 21.50 18.21 -11.88
N ARG A 455 20.83 19.34 -11.67
CA ARG A 455 21.48 20.60 -11.25
C ARG A 455 22.01 20.52 -9.82
N HIS A 456 21.28 19.90 -8.92
CA HIS A 456 21.61 19.83 -7.49
C HIS A 456 22.36 18.55 -7.11
N ASP A 457 22.21 17.49 -7.91
CA ASP A 457 22.90 16.22 -7.75
C ASP A 457 23.14 15.56 -9.13
N PRO A 458 24.31 15.80 -9.74
CA PRO A 458 24.66 15.19 -11.03
C PRO A 458 25.10 13.72 -10.91
N ASN A 459 25.33 13.20 -9.69
CA ASN A 459 25.99 11.94 -9.45
C ASN A 459 25.06 10.75 -9.32
N HIS A 460 23.83 10.97 -8.78
CA HIS A 460 22.94 9.89 -8.45
C HIS A 460 21.85 9.65 -9.49
N LEU A 461 21.34 8.40 -9.47
CA LEU A 461 20.38 7.91 -10.46
C LEU A 461 18.97 8.44 -10.22
N ASN A 462 18.25 8.73 -11.30
CA ASN A 462 16.81 8.92 -11.31
C ASN A 462 16.13 7.57 -11.55
N LEU A 463 15.50 7.03 -10.53
CA LEU A 463 14.87 5.70 -10.52
C LEU A 463 13.39 5.70 -10.98
N GLY A 464 12.88 6.83 -11.44
CA GLY A 464 11.54 6.95 -12.02
C GLY A 464 10.41 7.10 -11.01
N LEU A 465 9.18 6.80 -11.47
CA LEU A 465 7.90 7.16 -10.84
C LEU A 465 7.19 6.02 -10.11
N ARG A 466 7.71 4.80 -10.14
CA ARG A 466 7.06 3.61 -9.53
C ARG A 466 5.63 3.41 -10.05
N PHE A 467 5.49 3.31 -11.36
CA PHE A 467 4.17 3.12 -12.00
C PHE A 467 3.46 1.85 -11.51
N GLY A 468 2.12 1.84 -11.53
CA GLY A 468 1.36 0.60 -11.39
C GLY A 468 1.73 -0.41 -12.48
N GLY A 469 1.57 -1.69 -12.20
CA GLY A 469 2.17 -2.84 -12.91
C GLY A 469 1.67 -3.15 -14.33
N GLY A 470 1.20 -2.18 -15.10
CA GLY A 470 0.85 -2.32 -16.52
C GLY A 470 1.85 -1.64 -17.44
N VAL A 471 1.66 -1.81 -18.75
CA VAL A 471 2.40 -1.04 -19.76
C VAL A 471 1.70 0.30 -19.94
N PRO A 472 2.36 1.44 -19.66
CA PRO A 472 1.77 2.74 -19.94
C PRO A 472 1.71 3.02 -21.45
N PRO A 473 0.93 4.04 -21.89
CA PRO A 473 0.90 4.47 -23.27
C PRO A 473 2.28 4.76 -23.86
N ALA A 474 2.45 4.58 -25.16
CA ALA A 474 3.74 4.70 -25.83
C ALA A 474 4.38 6.10 -25.65
N GLU A 475 3.56 7.15 -25.60
CA GLU A 475 4.00 8.53 -25.36
C GLU A 475 4.62 8.65 -23.96
N MET A 476 4.04 8.02 -22.95
CA MET A 476 4.58 8.02 -21.60
C MET A 476 5.87 7.20 -21.50
N LEU A 477 5.97 6.06 -22.19
CA LEU A 477 7.20 5.28 -22.26
C LEU A 477 8.32 6.10 -22.91
N LYS A 478 8.00 6.85 -23.98
CA LYS A 478 8.96 7.73 -24.65
C LYS A 478 9.48 8.81 -23.69
N ALA A 479 8.60 9.48 -22.96
CA ALA A 479 8.97 10.51 -21.99
C ALA A 479 9.79 9.92 -20.83
N SER A 480 9.49 8.70 -20.42
CA SER A 480 10.19 7.99 -19.32
C SER A 480 11.66 7.66 -19.64
N LYS A 481 12.13 7.85 -20.89
CA LYS A 481 13.57 7.79 -21.24
C LYS A 481 14.42 8.87 -20.53
N ALA A 482 13.79 9.85 -19.91
CA ALA A 482 14.45 10.82 -19.05
C ALA A 482 14.98 10.21 -17.73
N PHE A 483 14.55 9.03 -17.35
CA PHE A 483 15.05 8.29 -16.18
C PHE A 483 16.35 7.54 -16.49
N ASP A 484 17.08 7.16 -15.44
CA ASP A 484 18.19 6.19 -15.54
C ASP A 484 17.70 4.75 -15.39
N VAL A 485 16.59 4.54 -14.66
CA VAL A 485 15.95 3.25 -14.40
C VAL A 485 14.43 3.40 -14.49
N TYR A 486 13.76 2.48 -15.14
CA TYR A 486 12.30 2.42 -15.13
C TYR A 486 11.82 1.65 -13.90
N SER A 487 10.96 2.26 -13.09
CA SER A 487 10.40 1.62 -11.89
C SER A 487 8.91 1.39 -11.98
N MET A 488 8.45 0.25 -11.47
CA MET A 488 7.05 -0.11 -11.38
C MET A 488 6.74 -0.85 -10.08
N ASN A 489 5.49 -0.77 -9.60
CA ASN A 489 4.97 -1.54 -8.49
C ASN A 489 4.10 -2.66 -9.04
N VAL A 490 4.44 -3.92 -8.74
CA VAL A 490 3.79 -5.07 -9.36
C VAL A 490 3.29 -6.06 -8.31
N TYR A 491 2.01 -6.00 -8.04
CA TYR A 491 1.31 -6.90 -7.13
C TYR A 491 0.64 -8.04 -7.92
N ALA A 492 1.42 -9.05 -8.24
CA ALA A 492 1.01 -10.24 -8.95
C ALA A 492 1.84 -11.45 -8.47
N THR A 493 1.47 -12.64 -8.85
CA THR A 493 2.25 -13.86 -8.54
C THR A 493 3.63 -13.86 -9.21
N GLN A 494 3.75 -13.13 -10.32
CA GLN A 494 4.96 -13.02 -11.15
C GLN A 494 4.94 -11.68 -11.87
N VAL A 495 6.10 -11.07 -12.08
CA VAL A 495 6.25 -9.96 -13.03
C VAL A 495 6.06 -10.52 -14.44
N ASN A 496 5.09 -10.01 -15.19
CA ASN A 496 4.79 -10.52 -16.51
C ASN A 496 5.96 -10.23 -17.49
N PRO A 497 6.62 -11.26 -18.05
CA PRO A 497 7.77 -11.05 -18.96
C PRO A 497 7.43 -10.21 -20.19
N LYS A 498 6.20 -10.33 -20.73
CA LYS A 498 5.75 -9.50 -21.86
C LYS A 498 5.65 -8.03 -21.51
N VAL A 499 5.15 -7.70 -20.30
CA VAL A 499 5.12 -6.32 -19.81
C VAL A 499 6.53 -5.76 -19.66
N MET A 500 7.46 -6.54 -19.10
CA MET A 500 8.86 -6.11 -19.00
C MET A 500 9.49 -5.90 -20.37
N GLU A 501 9.23 -6.79 -21.33
CA GLU A 501 9.73 -6.68 -22.71
C GLU A 501 9.19 -5.41 -23.40
N GLU A 502 7.89 -5.16 -23.34
CA GLU A 502 7.27 -3.97 -23.94
C GLU A 502 7.80 -2.66 -23.33
N ILE A 503 7.98 -2.63 -22.00
CA ILE A 503 8.59 -1.46 -21.30
C ILE A 503 10.04 -1.30 -21.75
N TYR A 504 10.82 -2.37 -21.81
CA TYR A 504 12.22 -2.31 -22.22
C TYR A 504 12.36 -1.86 -23.68
N GLN A 505 11.54 -2.38 -24.59
CA GLN A 505 11.52 -1.95 -26.01
C GLN A 505 11.13 -0.47 -26.14
N GLY A 506 10.16 -0.02 -25.34
CA GLY A 506 9.70 1.38 -25.34
C GLY A 506 10.70 2.36 -24.75
N THR A 507 11.47 1.96 -23.73
CA THR A 507 12.35 2.86 -22.98
C THR A 507 13.84 2.63 -23.22
N GLY A 508 14.27 1.39 -23.43
CA GLY A 508 15.69 1.00 -23.44
C GLY A 508 16.33 0.95 -22.05
N LEU A 509 15.55 1.13 -20.97
CA LEU A 509 16.05 1.28 -19.61
C LEU A 509 16.00 -0.05 -18.84
N PRO A 510 16.93 -0.26 -17.88
CA PRO A 510 16.77 -1.32 -16.92
C PRO A 510 15.54 -1.09 -16.03
N ILE A 511 15.00 -2.19 -15.48
CA ILE A 511 13.73 -2.21 -14.76
C ILE A 511 13.95 -2.60 -13.30
N ILE A 512 13.30 -1.87 -12.38
CA ILE A 512 13.22 -2.23 -10.96
C ILE A 512 11.76 -2.31 -10.51
N VAL A 513 11.43 -3.32 -9.71
CA VAL A 513 10.14 -3.37 -9.00
C VAL A 513 10.28 -2.63 -7.67
N GLY A 514 9.57 -1.52 -7.56
CA GLY A 514 9.57 -0.66 -6.38
C GLY A 514 8.74 -1.19 -5.22
N GLU A 515 7.69 -1.99 -5.51
CA GLU A 515 6.84 -2.64 -4.51
C GLU A 515 6.29 -3.97 -5.01
N PHE A 516 6.31 -4.95 -4.13
CA PHE A 516 5.55 -6.21 -4.23
C PHE A 516 5.42 -6.84 -2.85
N HIS A 517 4.39 -7.65 -2.64
CA HIS A 517 4.27 -8.48 -1.44
C HIS A 517 3.42 -9.73 -1.69
N PHE A 518 3.51 -10.64 -0.74
CA PHE A 518 2.61 -11.77 -0.56
C PHE A 518 2.15 -11.81 0.89
N GLY A 519 0.87 -11.98 1.11
CA GLY A 519 0.31 -12.03 2.43
C GLY A 519 -0.68 -13.17 2.62
N MET A 520 -0.96 -13.49 3.87
CA MET A 520 -1.89 -14.51 4.29
C MET A 520 -3.02 -13.89 5.12
N PRO A 521 -4.31 -14.16 4.84
CA PRO A 521 -5.39 -13.69 5.68
C PRO A 521 -5.39 -14.46 7.01
N GLY A 522 -5.36 -13.74 8.11
CA GLY A 522 -5.37 -14.33 9.45
C GLY A 522 -4.86 -13.35 10.50
N ARG A 523 -4.91 -13.71 11.78
CA ARG A 523 -4.44 -12.87 12.89
C ARG A 523 -5.14 -11.50 12.96
N GLY A 524 -6.37 -11.38 12.42
CA GLY A 524 -7.07 -10.11 12.25
C GLY A 524 -6.59 -9.26 11.07
N LEU A 525 -5.68 -9.78 10.25
CA LEU A 525 -5.05 -9.10 9.13
C LEU A 525 -5.46 -9.74 7.80
N ALA A 526 -5.65 -8.93 6.77
CA ALA A 526 -5.87 -9.39 5.42
C ALA A 526 -4.56 -9.77 4.70
N ALA A 527 -4.69 -10.48 3.59
CA ALA A 527 -3.55 -10.89 2.78
C ALA A 527 -2.85 -9.76 2.03
N GLY A 528 -3.45 -8.59 1.94
CA GLY A 528 -2.97 -7.54 1.05
C GLY A 528 -3.43 -7.76 -0.38
N LEU A 529 -2.59 -7.39 -1.36
CA LEU A 529 -2.95 -7.41 -2.78
C LEU A 529 -2.73 -8.77 -3.43
N VAL A 530 -1.80 -9.59 -2.91
CA VAL A 530 -1.55 -10.95 -3.41
C VAL A 530 -1.63 -11.96 -2.27
N GLN A 531 -2.67 -12.78 -2.31
CA GLN A 531 -2.92 -13.79 -1.30
C GLN A 531 -2.15 -15.08 -1.58
N VAL A 532 -1.57 -15.65 -0.53
CA VAL A 532 -1.03 -17.01 -0.51
C VAL A 532 -1.71 -17.82 0.61
N ARG A 533 -1.60 -19.15 0.53
CA ARG A 533 -2.32 -20.08 1.41
C ARG A 533 -1.90 -19.96 2.88
N ASP A 534 -0.62 -19.87 3.14
CA ASP A 534 -0.05 -19.86 4.49
C ASP A 534 1.30 -19.11 4.55
N LEU A 535 1.91 -19.02 5.73
CA LEU A 535 3.16 -18.29 5.92
C LEU A 535 4.34 -18.93 5.17
N ALA A 536 4.38 -20.26 5.02
CA ALA A 536 5.43 -20.94 4.27
C ALA A 536 5.34 -20.62 2.77
N GLU A 537 4.12 -20.53 2.23
CA GLU A 537 3.88 -20.13 0.84
C GLU A 537 4.30 -18.68 0.54
N ARG A 538 4.40 -17.79 1.55
CA ARG A 538 5.01 -16.46 1.35
C ARG A 538 6.46 -16.58 0.89
N GLY A 539 7.21 -17.52 1.45
CA GLY A 539 8.59 -17.81 1.07
C GLY A 539 8.70 -18.40 -0.33
N VAL A 540 7.83 -19.36 -0.68
CA VAL A 540 7.74 -19.92 -2.05
C VAL A 540 7.44 -18.81 -3.05
N ALA A 541 6.47 -17.95 -2.74
CA ALA A 541 6.06 -16.85 -3.59
C ALA A 541 7.19 -15.82 -3.78
N TYR A 542 7.92 -15.47 -2.72
CA TYR A 542 9.07 -14.58 -2.79
C TYR A 542 10.13 -15.13 -3.76
N ARG A 543 10.52 -16.40 -3.60
CA ARG A 543 11.52 -17.05 -4.45
C ARG A 543 11.09 -17.07 -5.89
N TYR A 544 9.86 -17.53 -6.15
CA TYR A 544 9.32 -17.59 -7.50
C TYR A 544 9.30 -16.20 -8.16
N TYR A 545 8.76 -15.21 -7.50
CA TYR A 545 8.67 -13.86 -8.02
C TYR A 545 10.03 -13.24 -8.36
N VAL A 546 10.94 -13.23 -7.38
CA VAL A 546 12.23 -12.55 -7.50
C VAL A 546 13.15 -13.26 -8.48
N GLU A 547 13.24 -14.61 -8.41
CA GLU A 547 14.15 -15.37 -9.27
C GLU A 547 13.64 -15.41 -10.73
N GLN A 548 12.31 -15.52 -10.95
CA GLN A 548 11.74 -15.45 -12.31
C GLN A 548 11.94 -14.06 -12.94
N ALA A 549 11.74 -12.99 -12.17
CA ALA A 549 12.00 -11.64 -12.66
C ALA A 549 13.49 -11.42 -12.94
N ALA A 550 14.38 -11.89 -12.06
CA ALA A 550 15.82 -11.76 -12.23
C ALA A 550 16.37 -12.49 -13.47
N ALA A 551 15.67 -13.49 -14.01
CA ALA A 551 16.04 -14.11 -15.26
C ALA A 551 15.88 -13.18 -16.47
N PHE A 552 15.07 -12.12 -16.38
CA PHE A 552 14.92 -11.13 -17.44
C PHE A 552 16.16 -10.21 -17.53
N PRO A 553 16.76 -10.03 -18.73
CA PRO A 553 18.05 -9.35 -18.88
C PRO A 553 18.11 -7.91 -18.39
N ALA A 554 17.00 -7.20 -18.41
CA ALA A 554 16.93 -5.80 -17.98
C ALA A 554 16.39 -5.62 -16.55
N PHE A 555 16.08 -6.66 -15.80
CA PHE A 555 15.56 -6.58 -14.45
C PHE A 555 16.70 -6.53 -13.43
N ILE A 556 16.82 -5.44 -12.66
CA ILE A 556 17.98 -5.17 -11.81
C ILE A 556 17.69 -5.03 -10.32
N GLY A 557 16.44 -5.25 -9.90
CA GLY A 557 16.13 -5.21 -8.47
C GLY A 557 14.66 -5.24 -8.11
N SER A 558 14.40 -5.51 -6.84
CA SER A 558 13.06 -5.58 -6.27
C SER A 558 13.03 -5.09 -4.82
N CYS A 559 11.90 -4.52 -4.43
CA CYS A 559 11.68 -3.98 -3.10
C CYS A 559 10.40 -4.56 -2.47
N TRP A 560 10.56 -5.27 -1.36
CA TRP A 560 9.44 -5.83 -0.61
C TRP A 560 8.62 -4.74 0.08
N PHE A 561 7.33 -4.72 -0.08
CA PHE A 561 6.39 -3.86 0.65
C PHE A 561 5.63 -4.70 1.68
N GLN A 562 5.95 -4.60 2.99
CA GLN A 562 6.81 -3.65 3.67
C GLN A 562 7.54 -4.31 4.89
N TRP A 563 8.24 -3.52 5.73
CA TRP A 563 9.03 -4.01 6.86
C TRP A 563 8.19 -4.67 7.96
N VAL A 564 7.17 -3.99 8.48
CA VAL A 564 6.30 -4.47 9.57
C VAL A 564 4.88 -4.67 9.06
N ASP A 565 4.14 -5.63 9.62
CA ASP A 565 2.71 -5.79 9.37
C ASP A 565 1.95 -4.48 9.62
N GLN A 566 0.89 -4.27 8.87
CA GLN A 566 0.01 -3.15 9.11
C GLN A 566 -0.84 -3.40 10.37
N PRO A 567 -1.35 -2.33 11.04
CA PRO A 567 -2.13 -2.51 12.26
C PRO A 567 -3.47 -3.21 12.00
N SER A 568 -3.89 -4.08 12.91
CA SER A 568 -5.13 -4.87 12.76
C SER A 568 -6.40 -4.02 12.64
N THR A 569 -6.38 -2.80 13.15
CA THR A 569 -7.46 -1.82 13.02
C THR A 569 -7.31 -0.88 11.81
N GLY A 570 -6.36 -1.15 10.92
CA GLY A 570 -6.08 -0.35 9.74
C GLY A 570 -5.16 0.84 9.99
N ARG A 571 -4.27 1.10 9.04
CA ARG A 571 -3.45 2.32 8.99
C ARG A 571 -4.28 3.52 8.49
N MET A 572 -3.66 4.63 8.12
CA MET A 572 -4.35 5.89 7.74
C MET A 572 -5.33 5.77 6.56
N ASP A 573 -5.10 4.84 5.64
CA ASP A 573 -5.95 4.54 4.48
C ASP A 573 -6.91 3.36 4.71
N GLY A 574 -6.89 2.76 5.91
CA GLY A 574 -7.73 1.64 6.31
C GLY A 574 -7.15 0.26 6.00
N GLU A 575 -6.02 0.15 5.32
CA GLU A 575 -5.36 -1.12 5.06
C GLU A 575 -4.84 -1.78 6.35
N ASN A 576 -4.96 -3.11 6.45
CA ASN A 576 -4.52 -3.91 7.60
C ASN A 576 -3.91 -5.24 7.15
N TYR A 577 -2.80 -5.20 6.42
CA TYR A 577 -2.25 -6.37 5.74
C TYR A 577 -1.21 -7.13 6.56
N ASN A 578 -1.23 -8.48 6.45
CA ASN A 578 -0.17 -9.37 6.93
C ASN A 578 0.93 -9.50 5.88
N ILE A 579 1.76 -8.51 5.76
CA ILE A 579 2.79 -8.40 4.71
C ILE A 579 4.18 -8.05 5.24
N GLY A 580 4.31 -7.89 6.56
CA GLY A 580 5.59 -7.56 7.18
C GLY A 580 6.67 -8.62 6.98
N LEU A 581 7.93 -8.22 7.02
CA LEU A 581 9.05 -9.11 7.30
C LEU A 581 9.08 -9.46 8.80
N VAL A 582 8.55 -8.57 9.62
CA VAL A 582 8.32 -8.76 11.06
C VAL A 582 6.86 -8.48 11.41
N ASP A 583 6.38 -9.09 12.48
CA ASP A 583 5.04 -8.83 13.03
C ASP A 583 5.03 -7.56 13.93
N VAL A 584 3.85 -7.17 14.42
CA VAL A 584 3.68 -6.00 15.30
C VAL A 584 4.48 -6.12 16.62
N THR A 585 4.86 -7.33 17.03
CA THR A 585 5.67 -7.59 18.22
C THR A 585 7.17 -7.65 17.91
N ASP A 586 7.60 -7.18 16.73
CA ASP A 586 8.98 -7.14 16.26
C ASP A 586 9.66 -8.52 16.17
N ARG A 587 8.93 -9.54 15.73
CA ARG A 587 9.44 -10.89 15.48
C ARG A 587 9.41 -11.19 13.98
N PRO A 588 10.53 -11.74 13.42
CA PRO A 588 10.59 -12.06 12.01
C PRO A 588 9.71 -13.26 11.64
N TYR A 589 9.16 -13.23 10.41
CA TYR A 589 8.52 -14.38 9.78
C TYR A 589 9.57 -15.34 9.22
N THR A 590 9.97 -16.31 10.00
CA THR A 590 11.14 -17.16 9.78
C THR A 590 11.13 -17.85 8.42
N ASP A 591 9.98 -18.43 8.01
CA ASP A 591 9.85 -19.13 6.71
C ASP A 591 10.14 -18.21 5.53
N LEU A 592 9.60 -16.98 5.57
CA LEU A 592 9.87 -15.97 4.55
C LEU A 592 11.34 -15.56 4.54
N ILE A 593 11.92 -15.32 5.72
CA ILE A 593 13.31 -14.88 5.84
C ILE A 593 14.29 -15.96 5.33
N GLU A 594 14.07 -17.23 5.64
CA GLU A 594 14.94 -18.31 5.14
C GLU A 594 14.81 -18.49 3.60
N ALA A 595 13.62 -18.30 3.06
CA ALA A 595 13.41 -18.28 1.61
C ALA A 595 14.14 -17.09 0.95
N MET A 596 14.09 -15.90 1.55
CA MET A 596 14.84 -14.71 1.11
C MET A 596 16.35 -14.97 1.11
N LYS A 597 16.90 -15.49 2.22
CA LYS A 597 18.32 -15.86 2.30
C LYS A 597 18.73 -16.84 1.19
N THR A 598 17.89 -17.83 0.91
CA THR A 598 18.13 -18.81 -0.15
C THR A 598 18.19 -18.15 -1.51
N THR A 599 17.23 -17.29 -1.83
CA THR A 599 17.19 -16.52 -3.09
C THR A 599 18.42 -15.62 -3.20
N HIS A 600 18.75 -14.84 -2.17
CA HIS A 600 19.83 -13.84 -2.23
C HIS A 600 21.21 -14.48 -2.45
N ARG A 601 21.46 -15.70 -1.95
CA ARG A 601 22.73 -16.40 -2.19
C ARG A 601 22.93 -16.80 -3.66
N ARG A 602 21.85 -16.97 -4.44
CA ARG A 602 21.93 -17.45 -5.82
C ARG A 602 21.55 -16.39 -6.86
N LEU A 603 21.05 -15.25 -6.42
CA LEU A 603 20.40 -14.25 -7.27
C LEU A 603 21.32 -13.71 -8.38
N TYR A 604 22.59 -13.45 -8.08
CA TYR A 604 23.58 -13.00 -9.08
C TYR A 604 23.84 -14.06 -10.16
N GLU A 605 23.87 -15.33 -9.79
CA GLU A 605 24.07 -16.43 -10.75
C GLU A 605 22.81 -16.66 -11.59
N VAL A 606 21.62 -16.50 -11.00
CA VAL A 606 20.34 -16.54 -11.72
C VAL A 606 20.28 -15.41 -12.74
N HIS A 607 20.56 -14.16 -12.34
CA HIS A 607 20.53 -13.03 -13.26
C HIS A 607 21.59 -13.15 -14.35
N ALA A 608 22.79 -13.62 -14.03
CA ALA A 608 23.83 -13.91 -15.02
C ALA A 608 23.50 -15.09 -15.97
N GLY A 609 22.40 -15.80 -15.75
CA GLY A 609 21.99 -16.96 -16.55
C GLY A 609 22.81 -18.24 -16.28
N LYS A 610 23.59 -18.28 -15.19
CA LYS A 610 24.44 -19.44 -14.81
C LYS A 610 23.66 -20.50 -14.03
N THR A 611 22.56 -20.10 -13.40
CA THR A 611 21.68 -20.96 -12.60
C THR A 611 20.23 -20.70 -13.02
N PRO A 612 19.39 -21.73 -13.23
CA PRO A 612 17.99 -21.53 -13.57
C PRO A 612 17.24 -20.88 -12.38
N PRO A 613 16.23 -20.04 -12.65
CA PRO A 613 15.39 -19.47 -11.60
C PRO A 613 14.55 -20.55 -10.92
N TYR A 614 14.13 -20.28 -9.69
CA TYR A 614 13.18 -21.12 -8.97
C TYR A 614 11.83 -21.11 -9.69
N ASP A 615 11.24 -22.29 -9.94
CA ASP A 615 10.08 -22.48 -10.83
C ASP A 615 8.83 -23.06 -10.13
N VAL A 616 8.88 -23.28 -8.80
CA VAL A 616 7.72 -23.76 -8.07
C VAL A 616 6.76 -22.60 -7.84
N LYS A 617 5.58 -22.68 -8.46
CA LYS A 617 4.52 -21.67 -8.31
C LYS A 617 3.91 -21.70 -6.91
N PRO A 618 3.68 -20.53 -6.29
CA PRO A 618 3.03 -20.47 -4.99
C PRO A 618 1.56 -20.87 -5.08
N ARG A 619 1.07 -21.47 -4.00
CA ARG A 619 -0.33 -21.83 -3.84
C ARG A 619 -1.09 -20.69 -3.16
N SER A 620 -2.17 -20.26 -3.79
CA SER A 620 -3.08 -19.23 -3.27
C SER A 620 -4.21 -19.81 -2.40
N ARG A 621 -4.35 -21.14 -2.38
CA ARG A 621 -5.34 -21.93 -1.62
C ARG A 621 -4.67 -23.07 -0.87
#